data_f089e84f4ac1af08d3ec5acab941583a
#
_entry.id   f089e84f4ac1af08d3ec5acab941583a
#
_cell.length_a   1.000
_cell.length_b   1.000
_cell.length_c   1.000
_cell.angle_alpha   90.00
_cell.angle_beta   90.00
_cell.angle_gamma   90.00
#
_symmetry.space_group_name_H-M   'P 1'
#
loop_
_entity.id
_entity.type
_entity.pdbx_description
1 polymer ?
#
loop_
_entity_poly.entity_id
_entity_poly.type
_entity_poly.pdbx_seq_one_letter_code
_entity_poly.pdbx_strand_id
1 'polypeptide(L)'
;MDNQKALEDIRDVFSIFHDGTIETWNGNQELLKLKIDCEYLAERIDKSYASFYVKFEKIESLEFNPWMNPINQPQILFTSIVDIFQATLEILSAEIENEFVKITCNQHNLYFNYCGGTLLVNCKNVKVFDEKNNELTIDELDKICNEYWNEVNDQIEKSIIEKERK
;
A
#
# COMPACT_ATOMS: atom_id res chain seq x y z
N MET A 1 14.20 -4.78 -17.95
CA MET A 1 14.21 -4.85 -16.50
C MET A 1 13.88 -6.28 -16.09
N ASP A 2 14.60 -6.82 -15.15
CA ASP A 2 14.35 -8.17 -14.67
C ASP A 2 12.99 -8.19 -13.94
N ASN A 3 12.14 -9.13 -14.27
CA ASN A 3 10.80 -9.26 -13.67
C ASN A 3 10.90 -9.41 -12.14
N GLN A 4 11.93 -10.10 -11.65
CA GLN A 4 12.17 -10.28 -10.22
C GLN A 4 12.41 -8.94 -9.50
N LYS A 5 13.19 -8.03 -10.10
CA LYS A 5 13.43 -6.70 -9.52
C LYS A 5 12.16 -5.88 -9.43
N ALA A 6 11.30 -5.93 -10.45
CA ALA A 6 10.01 -5.24 -10.40
C ALA A 6 9.11 -5.76 -9.28
N LEU A 7 9.06 -7.06 -9.05
CA LEU A 7 8.31 -7.66 -7.95
C LEU A 7 8.87 -7.24 -6.58
N GLU A 8 10.19 -7.21 -6.43
CA GLU A 8 10.85 -6.75 -5.20
C GLU A 8 10.51 -5.28 -4.91
N ASP A 9 10.59 -4.42 -5.91
CA ASP A 9 10.26 -3.00 -5.78
C ASP A 9 8.79 -2.79 -5.38
N ILE A 10 7.84 -3.52 -5.99
CA ILE A 10 6.42 -3.46 -5.61
C ILE A 10 6.23 -3.91 -4.16
N ARG A 11 6.81 -5.06 -3.78
CA ARG A 11 6.74 -5.57 -2.41
C ARG A 11 7.27 -4.55 -1.42
N ASP A 12 8.43 -3.96 -1.68
CA ASP A 12 9.08 -3.01 -0.78
C ASP A 12 8.25 -1.74 -0.61
N VAL A 13 7.74 -1.17 -1.71
CA VAL A 13 6.85 0.00 -1.69
C VAL A 13 5.61 -0.27 -0.83
N PHE A 14 4.91 -1.37 -1.04
CA PHE A 14 3.68 -1.66 -0.30
C PHE A 14 3.93 -2.15 1.13
N SER A 15 5.09 -2.70 1.42
CA SER A 15 5.52 -2.99 2.80
C SER A 15 5.82 -1.72 3.59
N ILE A 16 6.41 -0.71 2.94
CA ILE A 16 6.64 0.61 3.55
C ILE A 16 5.32 1.30 3.85
N PHE A 17 4.33 1.20 2.95
CA PHE A 17 3.01 1.83 3.11
C PHE A 17 2.01 0.98 3.91
N HIS A 18 2.44 0.03 4.73
CA HIS A 18 1.50 -0.64 5.63
C HIS A 18 0.82 0.39 6.54
N ASP A 19 -0.44 0.15 6.88
CA ASP A 19 -1.37 1.08 7.53
C ASP A 19 -1.75 2.32 6.69
N GLY A 20 -1.21 2.46 5.48
CA GLY A 20 -1.66 3.45 4.51
C GLY A 20 -2.92 2.98 3.78
N THR A 21 -3.66 3.92 3.21
CA THR A 21 -4.92 3.65 2.51
C THR A 21 -4.83 4.05 1.04
N ILE A 22 -5.15 3.13 0.13
CA ILE A 22 -5.37 3.44 -1.28
C ILE A 22 -6.71 4.17 -1.39
N GLU A 23 -6.66 5.48 -1.58
CA GLU A 23 -7.84 6.36 -1.55
C GLU A 23 -8.50 6.51 -2.92
N THR A 24 -7.69 6.82 -3.91
CA THR A 24 -8.15 7.09 -5.27
C THR A 24 -7.19 6.53 -6.30
N TRP A 25 -7.67 6.41 -7.52
CA TRP A 25 -6.88 5.96 -8.65
C TRP A 25 -7.21 6.75 -9.91
N ASN A 26 -6.28 6.73 -10.86
CA ASN A 26 -6.45 7.30 -12.18
C ASN A 26 -5.57 6.56 -13.19
N GLY A 27 -6.06 6.38 -14.41
CA GLY A 27 -5.29 5.78 -15.50
C GLY A 27 -5.88 4.48 -16.02
N ASN A 28 -5.01 3.62 -16.51
CA ASN A 28 -5.34 2.35 -17.15
C ASN A 28 -4.21 1.33 -16.97
N GLN A 29 -4.24 0.21 -17.69
CA GLN A 29 -3.22 -0.84 -17.58
C GLN A 29 -1.82 -0.40 -18.05
N GLU A 30 -1.71 0.59 -18.94
CA GLU A 30 -0.40 1.12 -19.36
C GLU A 30 0.25 2.01 -18.31
N LEU A 31 -0.57 2.80 -17.62
CA LEU A 31 -0.15 3.68 -16.54
C LEU A 31 -1.29 3.87 -15.55
N LEU A 32 -1.15 3.25 -14.39
CA LEU A 32 -2.09 3.38 -13.28
C LEU A 32 -1.43 4.17 -12.14
N LYS A 33 -2.06 5.25 -11.73
CA LYS A 33 -1.65 6.08 -10.60
C LYS A 33 -2.60 5.86 -9.42
N LEU A 34 -2.06 5.42 -8.31
CA LEU A 34 -2.76 5.30 -7.03
C LEU A 34 -2.37 6.46 -6.11
N LYS A 35 -3.34 7.06 -5.42
CA LYS A 35 -3.09 7.95 -4.29
C LYS A 35 -3.17 7.12 -3.02
N ILE A 36 -2.09 7.10 -2.25
CA ILE A 36 -2.00 6.39 -0.97
C ILE A 36 -1.92 7.43 0.15
N ASP A 37 -2.92 7.47 1.00
CA ASP A 37 -2.91 8.25 2.22
C ASP A 37 -2.04 7.54 3.27
N CYS A 38 -0.97 8.20 3.68
CA CYS A 38 0.00 7.72 4.66
C CYS A 38 0.65 8.92 5.34
N GLU A 39 -0.17 9.66 6.11
CA GLU A 39 0.19 10.96 6.70
C GLU A 39 1.44 10.88 7.56
N TYR A 40 1.57 9.85 8.40
CA TYR A 40 2.69 9.69 9.32
C TYR A 40 4.07 9.56 8.63
N LEU A 41 4.12 9.13 7.37
CA LEU A 41 5.34 9.14 6.55
C LEU A 41 5.43 10.41 5.70
N ALA A 42 4.32 10.87 5.13
CA ALA A 42 4.29 12.01 4.22
C ALA A 42 4.71 13.31 4.93
N GLU A 43 4.25 13.55 6.16
CA GLU A 43 4.60 14.71 6.96
C GLU A 43 6.10 14.78 7.34
N ARG A 44 6.84 13.70 7.17
CA ARG A 44 8.30 13.69 7.37
C ARG A 44 9.06 14.30 6.19
N ILE A 45 8.42 14.39 5.03
CA ILE A 45 8.94 15.12 3.87
C ILE A 45 8.56 16.60 3.99
N ASP A 46 7.27 16.87 4.20
CA ASP A 46 6.73 18.20 4.41
C ASP A 46 5.52 18.10 5.35
N LYS A 47 5.45 18.97 6.36
CA LYS A 47 4.38 18.96 7.38
C LYS A 47 2.96 19.15 6.82
N SER A 48 2.85 19.61 5.60
CA SER A 48 1.56 19.77 4.90
C SER A 48 1.14 18.56 4.07
N TYR A 49 2.02 17.54 3.94
CA TYR A 49 1.73 16.35 3.14
C TYR A 49 1.00 15.29 3.95
N ALA A 50 0.05 14.61 3.30
CA ALA A 50 -0.68 13.48 3.85
C ALA A 50 -0.58 12.21 2.99
N SER A 51 -0.15 12.34 1.73
CA SER A 51 -0.25 11.28 0.74
C SER A 51 0.99 11.12 -0.12
N PHE A 52 1.05 9.96 -0.76
CA PHE A 52 1.99 9.64 -1.84
C PHE A 52 1.23 9.23 -3.09
N TYR A 53 1.90 9.26 -4.21
CA TYR A 53 1.41 8.68 -5.46
C TYR A 53 2.28 7.51 -5.89
N VAL A 54 1.66 6.36 -6.12
CA VAL A 54 2.32 5.18 -6.67
C VAL A 54 1.88 5.01 -8.11
N LYS A 55 2.82 4.92 -9.04
CA LYS A 55 2.56 4.67 -10.46
C LYS A 55 3.01 3.27 -10.84
N PHE A 56 2.09 2.47 -11.36
CA PHE A 56 2.38 1.22 -12.04
C PHE A 56 2.45 1.46 -13.54
N GLU A 57 3.55 1.04 -14.15
CA GLU A 57 3.75 1.12 -15.59
C GLU A 57 3.67 -0.28 -16.21
N LYS A 58 2.87 -0.42 -17.27
CA LYS A 58 2.65 -1.67 -18.01
C LYS A 58 2.27 -2.83 -17.09
N ILE A 59 1.06 -2.75 -16.58
CA ILE A 59 0.48 -3.79 -15.73
C ILE A 59 0.25 -5.04 -16.55
N GLU A 60 0.86 -6.14 -16.16
CA GLU A 60 0.70 -7.46 -16.78
C GLU A 60 -0.45 -8.23 -16.14
N SER A 61 -0.64 -8.04 -14.83
CA SER A 61 -1.76 -8.62 -14.09
C SER A 61 -2.15 -7.73 -12.92
N LEU A 62 -3.45 -7.59 -12.72
CA LEU A 62 -4.04 -6.88 -11.60
C LEU A 62 -5.39 -7.52 -11.27
N GLU A 63 -5.48 -8.13 -10.10
CA GLU A 63 -6.67 -8.85 -9.64
C GLU A 63 -6.89 -8.57 -8.16
N PHE A 64 -8.14 -8.57 -7.73
CA PHE A 64 -8.49 -8.48 -6.32
C PHE A 64 -9.45 -9.61 -5.96
N ASN A 65 -9.04 -10.42 -4.97
CA ASN A 65 -9.81 -11.52 -4.44
C ASN A 65 -10.41 -11.10 -3.09
N PRO A 66 -11.69 -10.68 -3.06
CA PRO A 66 -12.28 -10.14 -1.84
C PRO A 66 -12.60 -11.24 -0.83
N TRP A 67 -12.51 -10.90 0.45
CA TRP A 67 -13.01 -11.72 1.55
C TRP A 67 -14.48 -11.37 1.78
N MET A 68 -15.35 -12.26 1.30
CA MET A 68 -16.80 -12.04 1.35
C MET A 68 -17.33 -11.99 2.78
N ASN A 69 -18.22 -11.05 3.03
CA ASN A 69 -18.90 -10.88 4.31
C ASN A 69 -20.41 -10.59 4.07
N PRO A 70 -21.31 -11.50 4.47
CA PRO A 70 -21.05 -12.78 5.17
C PRO A 70 -20.33 -13.82 4.29
N ILE A 71 -19.60 -14.72 4.95
CA ILE A 71 -18.67 -15.68 4.33
C ILE A 71 -19.36 -16.70 3.39
N ASN A 72 -20.66 -16.91 3.53
CA ASN A 72 -21.44 -17.86 2.74
C ASN A 72 -21.89 -17.32 1.37
N GLN A 73 -21.45 -16.14 0.98
CA GLN A 73 -21.72 -15.58 -0.33
C GLN A 73 -20.83 -16.21 -1.40
N PRO A 74 -21.27 -16.23 -2.68
CA PRO A 74 -20.43 -16.68 -3.78
C PRO A 74 -19.12 -15.88 -3.85
N GLN A 75 -18.00 -16.58 -4.04
CA GLN A 75 -16.71 -15.93 -4.25
C GLN A 75 -16.70 -15.18 -5.57
N ILE A 76 -16.21 -13.96 -5.54
CA ILE A 76 -16.06 -13.06 -6.70
C ILE A 76 -14.56 -12.76 -6.89
N LEU A 77 -14.13 -12.60 -8.13
CA LEU A 77 -12.82 -12.10 -8.49
C LEU A 77 -12.98 -10.80 -9.26
N PHE A 78 -12.39 -9.71 -8.76
CA PHE A 78 -12.37 -8.43 -9.49
C PHE A 78 -11.14 -8.35 -10.37
N THR A 79 -11.34 -8.09 -11.66
CA THR A 79 -10.29 -7.99 -12.67
C THR A 79 -10.24 -6.63 -13.38
N SER A 80 -11.28 -5.82 -13.23
CA SER A 80 -11.29 -4.45 -13.74
C SER A 80 -10.79 -3.47 -12.68
N ILE A 81 -10.04 -2.46 -13.09
CA ILE A 81 -9.52 -1.42 -12.19
C ILE A 81 -10.66 -0.72 -11.44
N VAL A 82 -11.78 -0.48 -12.11
CA VAL A 82 -12.96 0.17 -11.51
C VAL A 82 -13.52 -0.67 -10.36
N ASP A 83 -13.67 -1.97 -10.56
CA ASP A 83 -14.22 -2.86 -9.53
C ASP A 83 -13.22 -3.08 -8.38
N ILE A 84 -11.93 -3.20 -8.70
CA ILE A 84 -10.86 -3.38 -7.70
C ILE A 84 -10.83 -2.20 -6.74
N PHE A 85 -10.83 -0.97 -7.25
CA PHE A 85 -10.70 0.24 -6.45
C PHE A 85 -12.03 0.99 -6.25
N GLN A 86 -13.16 0.29 -6.30
CA GLN A 86 -14.47 0.88 -5.97
C GLN A 86 -14.59 1.27 -4.49
N ALA A 87 -13.85 0.61 -3.62
CA ALA A 87 -13.71 0.94 -2.21
C ALA A 87 -12.26 1.36 -1.90
N THR A 88 -12.08 2.13 -0.84
CA THR A 88 -10.74 2.40 -0.29
C THR A 88 -10.18 1.12 0.34
N LEU A 89 -8.89 0.87 0.14
CA LEU A 89 -8.21 -0.33 0.62
C LEU A 89 -7.07 0.07 1.56
N GLU A 90 -7.16 -0.36 2.82
CA GLU A 90 -6.09 -0.22 3.80
C GLU A 90 -5.05 -1.32 3.60
N ILE A 91 -3.79 -0.95 3.44
CA ILE A 91 -2.68 -1.86 3.19
C ILE A 91 -2.22 -2.47 4.51
N LEU A 92 -2.18 -3.80 4.61
CA LEU A 92 -1.70 -4.50 5.80
C LEU A 92 -0.32 -5.10 5.61
N SER A 93 -0.07 -5.73 4.48
CA SER A 93 1.20 -6.39 4.18
C SER A 93 1.39 -6.60 2.68
N ALA A 94 2.63 -6.84 2.28
CA ALA A 94 2.97 -7.21 0.91
C ALA A 94 4.03 -8.33 0.91
N GLU A 95 3.82 -9.34 0.08
CA GLU A 95 4.73 -10.46 -0.10
C GLU A 95 4.79 -10.90 -1.56
N ILE A 96 5.90 -11.47 -1.98
CA ILE A 96 6.01 -12.07 -3.32
C ILE A 96 5.44 -13.48 -3.25
N GLU A 97 4.48 -13.77 -4.12
CA GLU A 97 3.87 -15.08 -4.28
C GLU A 97 3.90 -15.48 -5.77
N ASN A 98 4.80 -16.40 -6.12
CA ASN A 98 5.05 -16.80 -7.51
C ASN A 98 5.46 -15.62 -8.40
N GLU A 99 4.63 -15.28 -9.39
CA GLU A 99 4.86 -14.20 -10.35
C GLU A 99 4.15 -12.89 -9.99
N PHE A 100 3.63 -12.78 -8.77
CA PHE A 100 2.84 -11.64 -8.30
C PHE A 100 3.39 -11.09 -6.99
N VAL A 101 3.06 -9.84 -6.72
CA VAL A 101 3.06 -9.33 -5.36
C VAL A 101 1.64 -9.39 -4.84
N LYS A 102 1.49 -10.06 -3.71
CA LYS A 102 0.25 -10.21 -2.95
C LYS A 102 0.21 -9.14 -1.88
N ILE A 103 -0.73 -8.23 -2.01
CA ILE A 103 -0.96 -7.16 -1.05
C ILE A 103 -2.26 -7.49 -0.31
N THR A 104 -2.13 -7.70 1.00
CA THR A 104 -3.27 -7.94 1.87
C THR A 104 -3.87 -6.62 2.30
N CYS A 105 -5.18 -6.45 2.12
CA CYS A 105 -5.89 -5.20 2.39
C CYS A 105 -7.13 -5.41 3.24
N ASN A 106 -7.42 -4.46 4.14
CA ASN A 106 -8.75 -4.31 4.74
C ASN A 106 -9.64 -3.37 3.92
N GLN A 107 -10.96 -3.53 4.09
CA GLN A 107 -11.97 -2.65 3.53
C GLN A 107 -13.03 -2.38 4.62
N HIS A 108 -13.28 -1.12 4.92
CA HIS A 108 -14.10 -0.70 6.06
C HIS A 108 -15.47 -0.13 5.69
N ASN A 109 -15.76 0.08 4.40
CA ASN A 109 -17.03 0.61 3.96
C ASN A 109 -18.12 -0.47 3.97
N LEU A 110 -19.09 -0.32 4.86
CA LEU A 110 -20.17 -1.29 5.08
C LEU A 110 -21.19 -1.40 3.94
N TYR A 111 -21.11 -0.55 2.92
CA TYR A 111 -21.94 -0.70 1.71
C TYR A 111 -21.50 -1.86 0.82
N PHE A 112 -20.26 -2.34 0.99
CA PHE A 112 -19.75 -3.49 0.24
C PHE A 112 -19.88 -4.77 1.05
N ASN A 113 -20.08 -5.89 0.36
CA ASN A 113 -20.24 -7.21 0.95
C ASN A 113 -18.91 -7.99 1.09
N TYR A 114 -17.82 -7.28 1.30
CA TYR A 114 -16.51 -7.84 1.62
C TYR A 114 -15.79 -6.92 2.61
N CYS A 115 -14.97 -7.50 3.48
CA CYS A 115 -14.28 -6.77 4.56
C CYS A 115 -12.79 -6.51 4.28
N GLY A 116 -12.32 -6.90 3.13
CA GLY A 116 -10.94 -6.80 2.68
C GLY A 116 -10.69 -7.80 1.57
N GLY A 117 -9.45 -8.11 1.34
CA GLY A 117 -9.07 -9.08 0.32
C GLY A 117 -7.60 -9.06 0.00
N THR A 118 -7.27 -9.72 -1.07
CA THR A 118 -5.91 -9.86 -1.58
C THR A 118 -5.82 -9.23 -2.96
N LEU A 119 -5.01 -8.18 -3.08
CA LEU A 119 -4.65 -7.56 -4.34
C LEU A 119 -3.40 -8.26 -4.91
N LEU A 120 -3.52 -8.84 -6.07
CA LEU A 120 -2.42 -9.46 -6.81
C LEU A 120 -1.99 -8.53 -7.92
N VAL A 121 -0.73 -8.14 -7.95
CA VAL A 121 -0.19 -7.21 -8.95
C VAL A 121 1.13 -7.70 -9.53
N ASN A 122 1.26 -7.56 -10.84
CA ASN A 122 2.50 -7.67 -11.59
C ASN A 122 2.54 -6.56 -12.64
N CYS A 123 3.63 -5.80 -12.68
CA CYS A 123 3.85 -4.74 -13.66
C CYS A 123 5.34 -4.62 -13.98
N LYS A 124 5.66 -3.92 -15.04
CA LYS A 124 7.07 -3.76 -15.48
C LYS A 124 7.86 -2.81 -14.59
N ASN A 125 7.19 -1.82 -14.00
CA ASN A 125 7.86 -0.81 -13.20
C ASN A 125 6.90 -0.18 -12.20
N VAL A 126 7.41 0.14 -11.01
CA VAL A 126 6.71 0.92 -9.98
C VAL A 126 7.53 2.14 -9.62
N LYS A 127 6.88 3.28 -9.47
CA LYS A 127 7.50 4.53 -9.05
C LYS A 127 6.66 5.20 -7.99
N VAL A 128 7.32 5.89 -7.06
CA VAL A 128 6.66 6.63 -5.99
C VAL A 128 6.98 8.12 -6.11
N PHE A 129 5.99 8.94 -5.81
CA PHE A 129 6.09 10.39 -5.86
C PHE A 129 5.48 11.00 -4.61
N ASP A 130 6.03 12.14 -4.18
CA ASP A 130 5.41 12.99 -3.16
C ASP A 130 4.22 13.80 -3.74
N GLU A 131 3.58 14.62 -2.91
CA GLU A 131 2.44 15.44 -3.33
C GLU A 131 2.79 16.54 -4.34
N LYS A 132 4.06 16.94 -4.43
CA LYS A 132 4.56 17.88 -5.46
C LYS A 132 5.08 17.18 -6.71
N ASN A 133 4.85 15.85 -6.81
CA ASN A 133 5.28 15.02 -7.93
C ASN A 133 6.81 14.91 -8.09
N ASN A 134 7.54 15.02 -6.97
CA ASN A 134 8.96 14.65 -6.96
C ASN A 134 9.06 13.13 -6.79
N GLU A 135 9.84 12.49 -7.66
CA GLU A 135 10.07 11.04 -7.58
C GLU A 135 10.94 10.71 -6.35
N LEU A 136 10.54 9.70 -5.61
CA LEU A 136 11.25 9.17 -4.45
C LEU A 136 11.78 7.77 -4.77
N THR A 137 13.03 7.53 -4.45
CA THR A 137 13.61 6.19 -4.53
C THR A 137 13.09 5.32 -3.38
N ILE A 138 13.14 4.00 -3.55
CA ILE A 138 12.78 3.06 -2.48
C ILE A 138 13.71 3.24 -1.28
N ASP A 139 14.98 3.51 -1.49
CA ASP A 139 15.95 3.77 -0.41
C ASP A 139 15.58 5.03 0.41
N GLU A 140 15.10 6.09 -0.25
CA GLU A 140 14.61 7.29 0.43
C GLU A 140 13.35 7.01 1.25
N LEU A 141 12.41 6.24 0.70
CA LEU A 141 11.21 5.82 1.41
C LEU A 141 11.53 4.92 2.60
N ASP A 142 12.41 3.95 2.42
CA ASP A 142 12.84 3.03 3.47
C ASP A 142 13.51 3.78 4.62
N LYS A 143 14.35 4.77 4.30
CA LYS A 143 14.97 5.64 5.28
C LYS A 143 13.92 6.40 6.11
N ILE A 144 12.94 7.03 5.47
CA ILE A 144 11.85 7.75 6.14
C ILE A 144 11.06 6.80 7.05
N CYS A 145 10.74 5.61 6.55
CA CYS A 145 10.02 4.58 7.29
C CYS A 145 10.80 4.12 8.52
N ASN A 146 12.08 3.79 8.38
CA ASN A 146 12.93 3.35 9.48
C ASN A 146 13.13 4.44 10.53
N GLU A 147 13.32 5.69 10.14
CA GLU A 147 13.42 6.83 11.06
C GLU A 147 12.14 6.98 11.89
N TYR A 148 10.97 6.88 11.27
CA TYR A 148 9.68 6.95 11.97
C TYR A 148 9.53 5.83 13.00
N TRP A 149 9.74 4.58 12.61
CA TRP A 149 9.54 3.43 13.50
C TRP A 149 10.57 3.37 14.62
N ASN A 150 11.81 3.82 14.39
CA ASN A 150 12.82 3.96 15.44
C ASN A 150 12.39 4.98 16.50
N GLU A 151 11.86 6.13 16.10
CA GLU A 151 11.32 7.13 17.02
C GLU A 151 10.12 6.61 17.82
N VAL A 152 9.21 5.88 17.19
CA VAL A 152 8.06 5.24 17.86
C VAL A 152 8.54 4.24 18.91
N ASN A 153 9.49 3.38 18.58
CA ASN A 153 10.06 2.39 19.49
C ASN A 153 10.75 3.06 20.68
N ASP A 154 11.54 4.11 20.46
CA ASP A 154 12.19 4.88 21.53
C ASP A 154 11.18 5.53 22.50
N GLN A 155 10.05 6.02 21.98
CA GLN A 155 8.97 6.58 22.78
C GLN A 155 8.28 5.49 23.64
N ILE A 156 8.04 4.31 23.07
CA ILE A 156 7.46 3.17 23.79
C ILE A 156 8.38 2.73 24.92
N GLU A 157 9.67 2.55 24.68
CA GLU A 157 10.65 2.16 25.68
C GLU A 157 10.70 3.17 26.85
N LYS A 158 10.75 4.47 26.55
CA LYS A 158 10.72 5.53 27.57
C LYS A 158 9.45 5.46 28.42
N SER A 159 8.29 5.22 27.80
CA SER A 159 7.01 5.13 28.52
C SER A 159 6.94 3.92 29.45
N ILE A 160 7.55 2.79 29.08
CA ILE A 160 7.65 1.58 29.91
C ILE A 160 8.51 1.86 31.14
N ILE A 161 9.72 2.43 30.94
CA ILE A 161 10.65 2.76 32.03
C ILE A 161 10.02 3.73 33.04
N GLU A 162 9.25 4.72 32.58
CA GLU A 162 8.55 5.66 33.46
C GLU A 162 7.46 5.00 34.31
N LYS A 163 6.76 3.98 33.76
CA LYS A 163 5.74 3.22 34.51
C LYS A 163 6.34 2.31 35.54
N GLU A 164 7.52 1.73 35.29
CA GLU A 164 8.21 0.85 36.25
C GLU A 164 8.85 1.61 37.42
N ARG A 165 9.02 2.93 37.31
CA ARG A 165 9.57 3.80 38.36
C ARG A 165 8.52 4.37 39.32
N LYS A 166 7.24 4.13 39.09
CA LYS A 166 6.11 4.56 39.92
C LYS A 166 5.57 3.41 40.77
#